data_1390123fa6ec00b4c7c0d6ee0559be43
#
_entry.id   1390123fa6ec00b4c7c0d6ee0559be43
#
_cell.length_a   1.000
_cell.length_b   1.000
_cell.length_c   1.000
_cell.angle_alpha   90.00
_cell.angle_beta   90.00
_cell.angle_gamma   90.00
#
_symmetry.space_group_name_H-M   'P 1'
#
loop_
_entity.id
_entity.type
_entity.pdbx_description
1 polymer ?
#
loop_
_entity_poly.entity_id
_entity_poly.type
_entity_poly.pdbx_seq_one_letter_code
_entity_poly.pdbx_strand_id
1 'polypeptide(L)'
;MSKEITSPRPYTSETECLEYHAQLFKIFATGKTKSIKWRKWQLKQMWWMLVDNEKAITEALAADLGRHEFEALTSDLHGLKADILEHLNHVEEWAADEPVSSAGFLMGTLGKARIRKEPLGVVLIIGAWNFPFLLTLQPVIAAITAGCCVVVKPSELSVASQNLMQDLVGRYLDPEAIRLVTGGPQETTKLLELKFNHIFFTGSTKVAKFVAAAAAKHLTPTVLELGGQGPAIVTAKADVDLAAKRIAYAKFLNAGQICLSVNHVFVDPEVYDAFVQRLHHWTQQFPGGESSHMCKIVNKRNFERLSGLLEETSGKVFQASGKGGDNMLSPTVVTDVGVDDSLLSEELFGPICPVIKATYKDAARQTNSGPHPLAIYIFSSDRSEINYVLQNTISGGVTINDVLMHYGVPGAPFGGVGDSGQGYYHGKYGFMAFTHQRTILEMPTWMDKLMAFRYPPFDMKNMSNFVVKNNLGFLRGETMEDQVVGGSRSWLWAATGVLVVSAVGVAVKNFQSVHGLFL
;
A
#
# COMPACT_ATOMS: atom_id res chain seq x y z
N MET A 1 24.90 -21.18 -6.83
CA MET A 1 25.10 -19.71 -6.84
C MET A 1 26.59 -19.38 -6.83
N SER A 2 27.05 -18.44 -7.67
CA SER A 2 28.47 -18.04 -7.65
C SER A 2 28.78 -17.28 -6.35
N LYS A 3 29.99 -17.44 -5.79
CA LYS A 3 30.47 -16.68 -4.62
C LYS A 3 30.35 -15.16 -4.84
N GLU A 4 30.32 -14.72 -6.07
CA GLU A 4 30.27 -13.33 -6.50
C GLU A 4 28.96 -12.62 -6.16
N ILE A 5 27.83 -13.35 -6.10
CA ILE A 5 26.52 -12.76 -5.74
C ILE A 5 26.35 -12.66 -4.22
N THR A 6 26.90 -13.60 -3.46
CA THR A 6 26.77 -13.63 -2.00
C THR A 6 27.78 -12.76 -1.25
N SER A 7 28.81 -12.24 -1.94
CA SER A 7 29.82 -11.38 -1.35
C SER A 7 29.44 -9.90 -1.49
N PRO A 8 29.70 -9.07 -0.47
CA PRO A 8 29.50 -7.62 -0.61
C PRO A 8 30.30 -7.05 -1.80
N ARG A 9 29.64 -6.26 -2.62
CA ARG A 9 30.24 -5.49 -3.71
C ARG A 9 30.48 -4.06 -3.25
N PRO A 10 31.40 -3.31 -3.90
CA PRO A 10 31.51 -1.87 -3.67
C PRO A 10 30.17 -1.19 -3.91
N TYR A 11 29.83 -0.23 -3.05
CA TYR A 11 28.64 0.58 -3.22
C TYR A 11 28.79 1.56 -4.38
N THR A 12 27.68 1.99 -4.94
CA THR A 12 27.64 3.05 -5.96
C THR A 12 28.24 4.32 -5.37
N SER A 13 29.23 4.90 -6.05
CA SER A 13 29.90 6.11 -5.59
C SER A 13 28.99 7.33 -5.63
N GLU A 14 29.32 8.35 -4.83
CA GLU A 14 28.58 9.62 -4.82
C GLU A 14 28.59 10.27 -6.22
N THR A 15 29.73 10.21 -6.94
CA THR A 15 29.83 10.73 -8.30
C THR A 15 28.88 10.04 -9.27
N GLU A 16 28.80 8.71 -9.24
CA GLU A 16 27.85 7.94 -10.06
C GLU A 16 26.40 8.28 -9.71
N CYS A 17 26.07 8.44 -8.42
CA CYS A 17 24.73 8.86 -8.00
C CYS A 17 24.33 10.22 -8.58
N LEU A 18 25.26 11.19 -8.57
CA LEU A 18 25.06 12.53 -9.16
C LEU A 18 24.89 12.46 -10.68
N GLU A 19 25.70 11.66 -11.36
CA GLU A 19 25.62 11.44 -12.81
C GLU A 19 24.28 10.78 -13.21
N TYR A 20 23.86 9.72 -12.51
CA TYR A 20 22.59 9.05 -12.75
C TYR A 20 21.41 9.99 -12.52
N HIS A 21 21.41 10.74 -11.43
CA HIS A 21 20.39 11.72 -11.15
C HIS A 21 20.29 12.77 -12.28
N ALA A 22 21.40 13.38 -12.68
CA ALA A 22 21.43 14.37 -13.74
C ALA A 22 20.99 13.80 -15.10
N GLN A 23 21.41 12.56 -15.43
CA GLN A 23 21.00 11.86 -16.64
C GLN A 23 19.48 11.62 -16.65
N LEU A 24 18.89 11.12 -15.57
CA LEU A 24 17.47 10.81 -15.49
C LEU A 24 16.61 12.05 -15.69
N PHE A 25 17.01 13.22 -15.14
CA PHE A 25 16.30 14.47 -15.38
C PHE A 25 16.36 14.91 -16.86
N LYS A 26 17.51 14.74 -17.52
CA LYS A 26 17.64 15.01 -18.97
C LYS A 26 16.74 14.09 -19.78
N ILE A 27 16.71 12.79 -19.50
CA ILE A 27 15.88 11.81 -20.21
C ILE A 27 14.39 12.08 -19.96
N PHE A 28 13.99 12.37 -18.74
CA PHE A 28 12.59 12.70 -18.44
C PHE A 28 12.14 13.93 -19.24
N ALA A 29 12.98 14.95 -19.37
CA ALA A 29 12.69 16.17 -20.14
C ALA A 29 12.47 15.90 -21.63
N THR A 30 13.03 14.82 -22.19
CA THR A 30 12.77 14.42 -23.61
C THR A 30 11.37 13.88 -23.82
N GLY A 31 10.66 13.47 -22.75
CA GLY A 31 9.36 12.80 -22.84
C GLY A 31 9.44 11.32 -23.25
N LYS A 32 10.63 10.71 -23.35
CA LYS A 32 10.81 9.29 -23.73
C LYS A 32 9.92 8.35 -22.93
N THR A 33 9.88 8.50 -21.61
CA THR A 33 9.15 7.65 -20.69
C THR A 33 7.63 7.87 -20.70
N LYS A 34 7.15 9.01 -21.25
CA LYS A 34 5.73 9.30 -21.38
C LYS A 34 5.04 8.42 -22.44
N SER A 35 5.81 7.83 -23.36
CA SER A 35 5.29 6.92 -24.37
C SER A 35 4.71 5.64 -23.76
N ILE A 36 3.42 5.37 -24.03
CA ILE A 36 2.77 4.11 -23.61
C ILE A 36 3.50 2.89 -24.18
N LYS A 37 4.03 3.00 -25.41
CA LYS A 37 4.81 1.93 -26.04
C LYS A 37 6.08 1.61 -25.25
N TRP A 38 6.79 2.62 -24.73
CA TRP A 38 7.95 2.46 -23.88
C TRP A 38 7.56 1.81 -22.55
N ARG A 39 6.49 2.30 -21.87
CA ARG A 39 6.01 1.75 -20.59
C ARG A 39 5.68 0.26 -20.71
N LYS A 40 4.87 -0.10 -21.70
CA LYS A 40 4.52 -1.52 -21.97
C LYS A 40 5.75 -2.37 -22.26
N TRP A 41 6.73 -1.82 -22.97
CA TRP A 41 7.97 -2.55 -23.25
C TRP A 41 8.76 -2.82 -21.98
N GLN A 42 8.95 -1.82 -21.11
CA GLN A 42 9.67 -1.99 -19.85
C GLN A 42 8.97 -3.00 -18.93
N LEU A 43 7.64 -2.96 -18.81
CA LEU A 43 6.88 -3.94 -18.04
C LEU A 43 7.07 -5.38 -18.57
N LYS A 44 7.09 -5.57 -19.89
CA LYS A 44 7.39 -6.87 -20.50
C LYS A 44 8.82 -7.33 -20.23
N GLN A 45 9.79 -6.40 -20.23
CA GLN A 45 11.16 -6.74 -19.87
C GLN A 45 11.28 -7.13 -18.39
N MET A 46 10.54 -6.47 -17.48
CA MET A 46 10.46 -6.89 -16.08
C MET A 46 9.83 -8.29 -15.93
N TRP A 47 8.82 -8.62 -16.71
CA TRP A 47 8.24 -9.97 -16.72
C TRP A 47 9.30 -11.02 -17.08
N TRP A 48 10.01 -10.81 -18.18
CA TRP A 48 11.06 -11.75 -18.60
C TRP A 48 12.23 -11.78 -17.64
N MET A 49 12.60 -10.65 -17.05
CA MET A 49 13.60 -10.57 -15.99
C MET A 49 13.28 -11.52 -14.82
N LEU A 50 12.02 -11.59 -14.39
CA LEU A 50 11.60 -12.47 -13.31
C LEU A 50 11.51 -13.93 -13.76
N VAL A 51 10.97 -14.20 -14.95
CA VAL A 51 10.75 -15.56 -15.45
C VAL A 51 12.09 -16.25 -15.77
N ASP A 52 12.97 -15.58 -16.48
CA ASP A 52 14.26 -16.15 -16.91
C ASP A 52 15.23 -16.38 -15.72
N ASN A 53 15.02 -15.68 -14.61
CA ASN A 53 15.93 -15.71 -13.45
C ASN A 53 15.27 -16.23 -12.16
N GLU A 54 14.12 -16.91 -12.26
CA GLU A 54 13.36 -17.39 -11.10
C GLU A 54 14.23 -18.20 -10.12
N LYS A 55 15.01 -19.15 -10.63
CA LYS A 55 15.94 -19.95 -9.82
C LYS A 55 17.02 -19.10 -9.14
N ALA A 56 17.62 -18.16 -9.84
CA ALA A 56 18.65 -17.28 -9.26
C ALA A 56 18.06 -16.39 -8.16
N ILE A 57 16.82 -15.93 -8.32
CA ILE A 57 16.10 -15.13 -7.34
C ILE A 57 15.80 -15.95 -6.08
N THR A 58 15.28 -17.17 -6.22
CA THR A 58 15.00 -18.04 -5.06
C THR A 58 16.28 -18.44 -4.33
N GLU A 59 17.38 -18.70 -5.05
CA GLU A 59 18.70 -18.93 -4.44
C GLU A 59 19.24 -17.70 -3.69
N ALA A 60 19.03 -16.48 -4.21
CA ALA A 60 19.44 -15.25 -3.51
C ALA A 60 18.65 -15.05 -2.22
N LEU A 61 17.34 -15.27 -2.24
CA LEU A 61 16.47 -15.22 -1.06
C LEU A 61 16.83 -16.27 -0.02
N ALA A 62 17.20 -17.48 -0.46
CA ALA A 62 17.71 -18.52 0.43
C ALA A 62 19.06 -18.14 1.07
N ALA A 63 19.95 -17.50 0.32
CA ALA A 63 21.24 -17.02 0.86
C ALA A 63 21.07 -15.90 1.89
N ASP A 64 20.20 -14.91 1.62
CA ASP A 64 19.99 -13.77 2.49
C ASP A 64 19.19 -14.13 3.75
N LEU A 65 18.07 -14.84 3.59
CA LEU A 65 17.06 -15.07 4.63
C LEU A 65 16.89 -16.54 5.02
N GLY A 66 17.56 -17.48 4.37
CA GLY A 66 17.27 -18.91 4.55
C GLY A 66 15.88 -19.30 4.04
N ARG A 67 15.29 -18.51 3.13
CA ARG A 67 13.91 -18.68 2.70
C ARG A 67 13.73 -19.92 1.86
N HIS A 68 12.71 -20.72 2.19
CA HIS A 68 12.35 -21.90 1.41
C HIS A 68 11.86 -21.49 0.00
N GLU A 69 12.17 -22.28 -1.02
CA GLU A 69 11.84 -21.96 -2.43
C GLU A 69 10.34 -21.71 -2.63
N PHE A 70 9.47 -22.53 -2.04
CA PHE A 70 8.02 -22.34 -2.09
C PHE A 70 7.59 -20.98 -1.55
N GLU A 71 8.15 -20.57 -0.42
CA GLU A 71 7.86 -19.26 0.18
C GLU A 71 8.39 -18.12 -0.70
N ALA A 72 9.59 -18.25 -1.25
CA ALA A 72 10.18 -17.29 -2.17
C ALA A 72 9.31 -17.08 -3.43
N LEU A 73 8.82 -18.16 -4.03
CA LEU A 73 7.97 -18.12 -5.21
C LEU A 73 6.61 -17.47 -4.92
N THR A 74 5.99 -17.82 -3.80
CA THR A 74 4.64 -17.35 -3.45
C THR A 74 4.64 -15.93 -2.89
N SER A 75 5.65 -15.53 -2.10
CA SER A 75 5.68 -14.25 -1.40
C SER A 75 6.35 -13.11 -2.20
N ASP A 76 7.44 -13.39 -2.92
CA ASP A 76 8.13 -12.36 -3.72
C ASP A 76 7.70 -12.39 -5.20
N LEU A 77 7.75 -13.55 -5.86
CA LEU A 77 7.64 -13.60 -7.32
C LEU A 77 6.21 -13.60 -7.83
N HIS A 78 5.30 -14.33 -7.17
CA HIS A 78 3.90 -14.42 -7.62
C HIS A 78 3.23 -13.05 -7.63
N GLY A 79 3.37 -12.29 -6.55
CA GLY A 79 2.81 -10.95 -6.42
C GLY A 79 3.33 -10.00 -7.49
N LEU A 80 4.66 -10.00 -7.76
CA LEU A 80 5.26 -9.18 -8.80
C LEU A 80 4.76 -9.53 -10.20
N LYS A 81 4.66 -10.84 -10.52
CA LYS A 81 4.15 -11.29 -11.82
C LYS A 81 2.70 -10.87 -12.02
N ALA A 82 1.86 -11.01 -11.00
CA ALA A 82 0.45 -10.59 -11.06
C ALA A 82 0.33 -9.07 -11.27
N ASP A 83 1.11 -8.28 -10.54
CA ASP A 83 1.10 -6.82 -10.63
C ASP A 83 1.56 -6.31 -12.01
N ILE A 84 2.62 -6.91 -12.59
CA ILE A 84 3.05 -6.60 -13.96
C ILE A 84 1.92 -6.82 -14.96
N LEU A 85 1.19 -7.93 -14.87
CA LEU A 85 0.08 -8.22 -15.78
C LEU A 85 -1.09 -7.25 -15.60
N GLU A 86 -1.43 -6.90 -14.38
CA GLU A 86 -2.45 -5.90 -14.07
C GLU A 86 -2.09 -4.54 -14.71
N HIS A 87 -0.85 -4.09 -14.51
CA HIS A 87 -0.36 -2.84 -15.07
C HIS A 87 -0.29 -2.86 -16.60
N LEU A 88 0.14 -3.96 -17.22
CA LEU A 88 0.14 -4.13 -18.68
C LEU A 88 -1.27 -4.04 -19.27
N ASN A 89 -2.25 -4.63 -18.60
CA ASN A 89 -3.63 -4.66 -19.07
C ASN A 89 -4.32 -3.29 -18.96
N HIS A 90 -3.93 -2.45 -18.00
CA HIS A 90 -4.66 -1.21 -17.68
C HIS A 90 -3.87 0.07 -17.95
N VAL A 91 -2.59 0.03 -18.34
CA VAL A 91 -1.76 1.24 -18.52
C VAL A 91 -2.36 2.25 -19.48
N GLU A 92 -3.02 1.81 -20.56
CA GLU A 92 -3.65 2.70 -21.55
C GLU A 92 -4.88 3.40 -20.94
N GLU A 93 -5.72 2.65 -20.25
CA GLU A 93 -6.90 3.16 -19.55
C GLU A 93 -6.51 4.17 -18.46
N TRP A 94 -5.57 3.78 -17.59
CA TRP A 94 -5.17 4.65 -16.47
C TRP A 94 -4.48 5.93 -16.92
N ALA A 95 -3.69 5.87 -18.01
CA ALA A 95 -2.99 7.02 -18.56
C ALA A 95 -3.88 7.93 -19.43
N ALA A 96 -5.07 7.48 -19.82
CA ALA A 96 -5.99 8.28 -20.62
C ALA A 96 -6.49 9.52 -19.84
N ASP A 97 -6.77 10.59 -20.59
CA ASP A 97 -7.46 11.76 -20.04
C ASP A 97 -8.87 11.37 -19.59
N GLU A 98 -9.25 11.74 -18.37
CA GLU A 98 -10.54 11.42 -17.75
C GLU A 98 -11.48 12.61 -17.83
N PRO A 99 -12.62 12.53 -18.57
CA PRO A 99 -13.59 13.60 -18.63
C PRO A 99 -14.21 13.89 -17.25
N VAL A 100 -14.37 15.17 -16.90
CA VAL A 100 -15.04 15.57 -15.66
C VAL A 100 -16.54 15.64 -15.90
N SER A 101 -17.25 14.52 -15.66
CA SER A 101 -18.69 14.38 -15.89
C SER A 101 -19.56 15.37 -15.09
N SER A 102 -19.10 15.76 -13.89
CA SER A 102 -19.79 16.73 -13.03
C SER A 102 -19.60 18.19 -13.42
N ALA A 103 -18.75 18.48 -14.42
CA ALA A 103 -18.42 19.87 -14.81
C ALA A 103 -19.58 20.60 -15.55
N GLY A 104 -20.69 19.91 -15.84
CA GLY A 104 -21.87 20.47 -16.50
C GLY A 104 -21.60 20.84 -17.98
N PHE A 105 -22.61 21.46 -18.60
CA PHE A 105 -22.55 21.76 -20.03
C PHE A 105 -21.45 22.77 -20.40
N LEU A 106 -21.33 23.84 -19.62
CA LEU A 106 -20.40 24.93 -19.93
C LEU A 106 -18.94 24.46 -19.86
N MET A 107 -18.51 23.87 -18.75
CA MET A 107 -17.13 23.47 -18.54
C MET A 107 -16.87 22.04 -19.08
N GLY A 108 -17.82 21.11 -18.90
CA GLY A 108 -17.67 19.73 -19.32
C GLY A 108 -17.77 19.55 -20.83
N THR A 109 -18.85 20.03 -21.44
CA THR A 109 -19.10 19.83 -22.89
C THR A 109 -18.38 20.87 -23.74
N LEU A 110 -18.61 22.14 -23.49
CA LEU A 110 -18.02 23.22 -24.29
C LEU A 110 -16.55 23.46 -23.97
N GLY A 111 -16.21 23.43 -22.67
CA GLY A 111 -14.85 23.64 -22.17
C GLY A 111 -14.01 22.36 -22.15
N LYS A 112 -14.56 21.20 -22.50
CA LYS A 112 -13.85 19.91 -22.56
C LYS A 112 -13.01 19.64 -21.31
N ALA A 113 -13.61 19.89 -20.12
CA ALA A 113 -12.94 19.69 -18.85
C ALA A 113 -12.52 18.23 -18.69
N ARG A 114 -11.23 18.02 -18.40
CA ARG A 114 -10.65 16.69 -18.20
C ARG A 114 -9.52 16.70 -17.22
N ILE A 115 -9.23 15.55 -16.64
CA ILE A 115 -8.09 15.31 -15.75
C ILE A 115 -7.06 14.51 -16.53
N ARG A 116 -5.86 15.07 -16.69
CA ARG A 116 -4.70 14.39 -17.26
C ARG A 116 -3.80 13.88 -16.14
N LYS A 117 -3.36 12.61 -16.27
CA LYS A 117 -2.41 12.00 -15.36
C LYS A 117 -1.00 12.25 -15.90
N GLU A 118 -0.28 13.20 -15.30
CA GLU A 118 1.10 13.53 -15.67
C GLU A 118 2.07 12.76 -14.76
N PRO A 119 3.10 12.05 -15.30
CA PRO A 119 4.14 11.44 -14.47
C PRO A 119 4.84 12.49 -13.62
N LEU A 120 5.13 12.18 -12.35
CA LEU A 120 5.75 13.13 -11.42
C LEU A 120 7.16 13.56 -11.84
N GLY A 121 7.94 12.67 -12.48
CA GLY A 121 9.28 13.01 -12.94
C GLY A 121 10.32 11.94 -12.64
N VAL A 122 11.42 12.33 -12.01
CA VAL A 122 12.46 11.43 -11.51
C VAL A 122 12.13 11.06 -10.08
N VAL A 123 11.99 9.77 -9.82
CA VAL A 123 11.55 9.25 -8.53
C VAL A 123 12.61 8.37 -7.88
N LEU A 124 12.68 8.38 -6.55
CA LEU A 124 13.54 7.51 -5.75
C LEU A 124 12.68 6.45 -5.07
N ILE A 125 13.05 5.18 -5.23
CA ILE A 125 12.40 4.04 -4.60
C ILE A 125 13.42 3.34 -3.70
N ILE A 126 13.16 3.28 -2.40
CA ILE A 126 13.99 2.65 -1.39
C ILE A 126 13.26 1.42 -0.87
N GLY A 127 13.75 0.24 -1.21
CA GLY A 127 13.16 -1.04 -0.83
C GLY A 127 13.64 -1.56 0.51
N ALA A 128 12.88 -2.51 1.09
CA ALA A 128 13.19 -3.16 2.36
C ALA A 128 13.82 -4.55 2.13
N TRP A 129 14.46 -5.07 3.17
CA TRP A 129 15.23 -6.32 3.13
C TRP A 129 14.38 -7.59 3.33
N ASN A 130 13.19 -7.47 3.88
CA ASN A 130 12.40 -8.63 4.30
C ASN A 130 11.65 -9.33 3.14
N PHE A 131 11.30 -8.59 2.08
CA PHE A 131 10.87 -9.10 0.77
C PHE A 131 11.59 -8.29 -0.31
N PRO A 132 12.90 -8.57 -0.51
CA PRO A 132 13.79 -7.65 -1.22
C PRO A 132 13.36 -7.40 -2.66
N PHE A 133 12.88 -8.42 -3.39
CA PHE A 133 12.40 -8.24 -4.75
C PHE A 133 11.02 -7.59 -4.78
N LEU A 134 10.07 -8.10 -3.99
CA LEU A 134 8.69 -7.59 -3.98
C LEU A 134 8.64 -6.09 -3.61
N LEU A 135 9.17 -5.74 -2.43
CA LEU A 135 9.06 -4.38 -1.90
C LEU A 135 9.94 -3.35 -2.62
N THR A 136 10.89 -3.81 -3.44
CA THR A 136 11.68 -2.92 -4.29
C THR A 136 11.06 -2.78 -5.68
N LEU A 137 10.68 -3.89 -6.32
CA LEU A 137 10.25 -3.86 -7.72
C LEU A 137 8.78 -3.52 -7.92
N GLN A 138 7.90 -3.77 -6.95
CA GLN A 138 6.49 -3.43 -7.08
C GLN A 138 6.25 -1.91 -7.23
N PRO A 139 6.84 -1.01 -6.43
CA PRO A 139 6.74 0.41 -6.70
C PRO A 139 7.46 0.82 -8.00
N VAL A 140 8.49 0.09 -8.47
CA VAL A 140 9.12 0.33 -9.78
C VAL A 140 8.14 0.03 -10.92
N ILE A 141 7.35 -1.06 -10.83
CA ILE A 141 6.27 -1.36 -11.79
C ILE A 141 5.31 -0.17 -11.91
N ALA A 142 4.86 0.35 -10.78
CA ALA A 142 3.94 1.49 -10.73
C ALA A 142 4.56 2.77 -11.33
N ALA A 143 5.82 3.07 -10.99
CA ALA A 143 6.54 4.23 -11.50
C ALA A 143 6.75 4.17 -13.02
N ILE A 144 7.12 3.00 -13.57
CA ILE A 144 7.23 2.76 -15.01
C ILE A 144 5.88 2.94 -15.69
N THR A 145 4.81 2.39 -15.12
CA THR A 145 3.45 2.52 -15.64
C THR A 145 3.00 3.98 -15.67
N ALA A 146 3.35 4.76 -14.66
CA ALA A 146 3.10 6.20 -14.63
C ALA A 146 3.93 6.98 -15.67
N GLY A 147 5.09 6.45 -16.09
CA GLY A 147 6.00 7.09 -17.03
C GLY A 147 7.09 7.93 -16.36
N CYS A 148 7.47 7.59 -15.13
CA CYS A 148 8.57 8.21 -14.40
C CYS A 148 9.94 7.63 -14.84
N CYS A 149 11.00 8.39 -14.64
CA CYS A 149 12.37 7.87 -14.55
C CYS A 149 12.63 7.45 -13.10
N VAL A 150 13.40 6.38 -12.87
CA VAL A 150 13.49 5.74 -11.55
C VAL A 150 14.94 5.56 -11.10
N VAL A 151 15.25 5.99 -9.88
CA VAL A 151 16.40 5.52 -9.09
C VAL A 151 15.89 4.44 -8.13
N VAL A 152 16.42 3.23 -8.25
CA VAL A 152 16.07 2.08 -7.42
C VAL A 152 17.18 1.85 -6.41
N LYS A 153 16.86 1.82 -5.12
CA LYS A 153 17.81 1.50 -4.05
C LYS A 153 17.28 0.32 -3.23
N PRO A 154 17.72 -0.91 -3.51
CA PRO A 154 17.43 -2.08 -2.66
C PRO A 154 18.12 -1.96 -1.31
N SER A 155 17.72 -2.80 -0.35
CA SER A 155 18.34 -2.82 0.97
C SER A 155 19.71 -3.52 0.94
N GLU A 156 20.68 -2.93 1.59
CA GLU A 156 22.04 -3.46 1.80
C GLU A 156 22.08 -4.66 2.74
N LEU A 157 21.00 -4.90 3.51
CA LEU A 157 20.93 -6.04 4.42
C LEU A 157 20.65 -7.37 3.69
N SER A 158 20.11 -7.32 2.48
CA SER A 158 19.90 -8.47 1.60
C SER A 158 20.94 -8.47 0.47
N VAL A 159 22.17 -8.84 0.82
CA VAL A 159 23.36 -8.68 -0.07
C VAL A 159 23.20 -9.45 -1.38
N ALA A 160 22.80 -10.71 -1.33
CA ALA A 160 22.67 -11.53 -2.54
C ALA A 160 21.54 -11.00 -3.44
N SER A 161 20.40 -10.63 -2.85
CA SER A 161 19.28 -10.05 -3.58
C SER A 161 19.63 -8.69 -4.18
N GLN A 162 20.33 -7.81 -3.45
CA GLN A 162 20.80 -6.52 -3.95
C GLN A 162 21.73 -6.69 -5.17
N ASN A 163 22.74 -7.57 -5.05
CA ASN A 163 23.72 -7.82 -6.11
C ASN A 163 23.06 -8.40 -7.36
N LEU A 164 22.17 -9.40 -7.18
CA LEU A 164 21.43 -9.99 -8.29
C LEU A 164 20.52 -8.94 -8.95
N MET A 165 19.81 -8.15 -8.17
CA MET A 165 18.92 -7.10 -8.69
C MET A 165 19.70 -6.04 -9.48
N GLN A 166 20.92 -5.67 -9.04
CA GLN A 166 21.81 -4.77 -9.78
C GLN A 166 22.14 -5.32 -11.16
N ASP A 167 22.49 -6.62 -11.25
CA ASP A 167 22.82 -7.27 -12.52
C ASP A 167 21.59 -7.37 -13.44
N LEU A 168 20.42 -7.72 -12.88
CA LEU A 168 19.20 -7.93 -13.64
C LEU A 168 18.61 -6.61 -14.15
N VAL A 169 18.50 -5.59 -13.32
CA VAL A 169 17.99 -4.26 -13.74
C VAL A 169 18.86 -3.70 -14.86
N GLY A 170 20.18 -3.78 -14.74
CA GLY A 170 21.10 -3.30 -15.78
C GLY A 170 21.02 -4.06 -17.10
N ARG A 171 20.58 -5.33 -17.07
CA ARG A 171 20.49 -6.20 -18.26
C ARG A 171 19.17 -6.09 -18.99
N TYR A 172 18.06 -5.98 -18.26
CA TYR A 172 16.71 -6.07 -18.81
C TYR A 172 16.03 -4.72 -19.03
N LEU A 173 16.31 -3.73 -18.18
CA LEU A 173 15.60 -2.46 -18.21
C LEU A 173 16.40 -1.37 -18.92
N ASP A 174 15.71 -0.32 -19.36
CA ASP A 174 16.31 0.81 -20.08
C ASP A 174 17.26 1.60 -19.15
N PRO A 175 18.59 1.49 -19.34
CA PRO A 175 19.57 2.13 -18.45
C PRO A 175 19.61 3.66 -18.57
N GLU A 176 18.95 4.26 -19.55
CA GLU A 176 18.84 5.73 -19.61
C GLU A 176 17.77 6.27 -18.66
N ALA A 177 16.72 5.47 -18.40
CA ALA A 177 15.55 5.89 -17.63
C ALA A 177 15.42 5.22 -16.25
N ILE A 178 16.11 4.10 -16.02
CA ILE A 178 16.04 3.31 -14.78
C ILE A 178 17.46 3.00 -14.33
N ARG A 179 17.83 3.46 -13.15
CA ARG A 179 19.14 3.25 -12.54
C ARG A 179 19.00 2.59 -11.18
N LEU A 180 19.80 1.59 -10.91
CA LEU A 180 19.91 1.00 -9.58
C LEU A 180 21.18 1.51 -8.91
N VAL A 181 21.05 1.95 -7.68
CA VAL A 181 22.14 2.38 -6.80
C VAL A 181 22.18 1.47 -5.58
N THR A 182 23.39 1.07 -5.20
CA THR A 182 23.67 0.29 -4.00
C THR A 182 24.28 1.19 -2.94
N GLY A 183 23.94 0.96 -1.67
CA GLY A 183 24.51 1.77 -0.60
C GLY A 183 23.90 1.46 0.74
N GLY A 184 24.64 1.74 1.80
CA GLY A 184 24.22 1.70 3.19
C GLY A 184 23.63 3.04 3.65
N PRO A 185 23.58 3.28 4.98
CA PRO A 185 23.02 4.51 5.53
C PRO A 185 23.74 5.80 5.08
N GLN A 186 25.05 5.75 4.87
CA GLN A 186 25.84 6.93 4.45
C GLN A 186 25.50 7.34 3.02
N GLU A 187 25.53 6.38 2.08
CA GLU A 187 25.19 6.59 0.67
C GLU A 187 23.72 7.01 0.51
N THR A 188 22.82 6.39 1.29
CA THR A 188 21.39 6.76 1.29
C THR A 188 21.19 8.19 1.78
N THR A 189 21.92 8.63 2.79
CA THR A 189 21.85 10.01 3.29
C THR A 189 22.27 11.00 2.20
N LYS A 190 23.37 10.72 1.48
CA LYS A 190 23.82 11.53 0.35
C LYS A 190 22.80 11.56 -0.80
N LEU A 191 22.23 10.40 -1.12
CA LEU A 191 21.19 10.31 -2.14
C LEU A 191 19.96 11.16 -1.78
N LEU A 192 19.58 11.20 -0.52
CA LEU A 192 18.45 12.00 -0.01
C LEU A 192 18.74 13.52 0.04
N GLU A 193 19.98 13.96 -0.14
CA GLU A 193 20.30 15.38 -0.34
C GLU A 193 19.89 15.88 -1.73
N LEU A 194 19.73 14.98 -2.70
CA LEU A 194 19.31 15.29 -4.07
C LEU A 194 17.79 15.52 -4.14
N LYS A 195 17.39 16.43 -5.04
CA LYS A 195 15.96 16.70 -5.29
C LYS A 195 15.36 15.63 -6.19
N PHE A 196 14.42 14.86 -5.67
CA PHE A 196 13.54 13.98 -6.44
C PHE A 196 12.14 14.58 -6.58
N ASN A 197 11.36 14.10 -7.56
CA ASN A 197 9.98 14.51 -7.74
C ASN A 197 9.00 13.67 -6.91
N HIS A 198 9.44 12.51 -6.43
CA HIS A 198 8.73 11.65 -5.49
C HIS A 198 9.72 10.70 -4.81
N ILE A 199 9.44 10.33 -3.56
CA ILE A 199 10.20 9.31 -2.84
C ILE A 199 9.22 8.26 -2.34
N PHE A 200 9.45 7.00 -2.71
CA PHE A 200 8.76 5.83 -2.17
C PHE A 200 9.72 5.09 -1.24
N PHE A 201 9.33 4.91 0.00
CA PHE A 201 10.15 4.28 1.02
C PHE A 201 9.38 3.17 1.73
N THR A 202 9.99 1.98 1.83
CA THR A 202 9.50 0.88 2.68
C THR A 202 10.55 0.59 3.75
N GLY A 203 10.15 0.62 5.02
CA GLY A 203 11.05 0.32 6.12
C GLY A 203 10.51 0.70 7.50
N SER A 204 11.39 0.93 8.48
CA SER A 204 10.97 1.25 9.83
C SER A 204 10.52 2.71 9.99
N THR A 205 9.58 2.97 10.89
CA THR A 205 9.09 4.31 11.26
C THR A 205 10.25 5.24 11.68
N LYS A 206 11.26 4.70 12.35
CA LYS A 206 12.44 5.48 12.75
C LYS A 206 13.20 6.03 11.54
N VAL A 207 13.44 5.21 10.52
CA VAL A 207 14.16 5.63 9.29
C VAL A 207 13.25 6.52 8.43
N ALA A 208 11.96 6.24 8.36
CA ALA A 208 10.99 7.05 7.62
C ALA A 208 11.00 8.53 8.05
N LYS A 209 11.17 8.81 9.35
CA LYS A 209 11.28 10.19 9.85
C LYS A 209 12.48 10.94 9.23
N PHE A 210 13.61 10.27 9.01
CA PHE A 210 14.75 10.88 8.31
C PHE A 210 14.47 11.10 6.83
N VAL A 211 13.82 10.12 6.17
CA VAL A 211 13.42 10.24 4.76
C VAL A 211 12.43 11.40 4.57
N ALA A 212 11.41 11.48 5.41
CA ALA A 212 10.42 12.55 5.36
C ALA A 212 11.04 13.94 5.61
N ALA A 213 11.96 14.05 6.57
CA ALA A 213 12.68 15.29 6.84
C ALA A 213 13.55 15.73 5.67
N ALA A 214 14.20 14.79 4.98
CA ALA A 214 14.98 15.06 3.77
C ALA A 214 14.07 15.50 2.61
N ALA A 215 12.96 14.80 2.38
CA ALA A 215 11.97 15.13 1.36
C ALA A 215 11.38 16.54 1.56
N ALA A 216 11.12 16.93 2.81
CA ALA A 216 10.57 18.24 3.15
C ALA A 216 11.45 19.42 2.71
N LYS A 217 12.77 19.25 2.64
CA LYS A 217 13.71 20.30 2.15
C LYS A 217 13.41 20.71 0.71
N HIS A 218 12.89 19.80 -0.08
CA HIS A 218 12.60 19.99 -1.50
C HIS A 218 11.10 20.01 -1.81
N LEU A 219 10.22 19.92 -0.78
CA LEU A 219 8.77 19.73 -0.92
C LEU A 219 8.45 18.49 -1.77
N THR A 220 9.26 17.47 -1.67
CA THR A 220 9.07 16.21 -2.40
C THR A 220 7.96 15.40 -1.75
N PRO A 221 6.89 15.03 -2.47
CA PRO A 221 5.86 14.13 -1.95
C PRO A 221 6.43 12.74 -1.69
N THR A 222 5.89 12.07 -0.67
CA THR A 222 6.35 10.74 -0.27
C THR A 222 5.21 9.75 -0.13
N VAL A 223 5.47 8.48 -0.46
CA VAL A 223 4.75 7.33 0.07
C VAL A 223 5.68 6.61 1.05
N LEU A 224 5.20 6.39 2.25
CA LEU A 224 5.94 5.73 3.33
C LEU A 224 5.17 4.49 3.75
N GLU A 225 5.74 3.31 3.45
CA GLU A 225 5.20 2.02 3.84
C GLU A 225 5.99 1.51 5.04
N LEU A 226 5.36 1.52 6.19
CA LEU A 226 5.99 1.24 7.47
C LEU A 226 5.39 -0.03 8.08
N GLY A 227 5.60 -0.23 9.35
CA GLY A 227 5.08 -1.39 10.07
C GLY A 227 4.20 -0.99 11.25
N GLY A 228 4.47 -1.62 12.36
CA GLY A 228 3.82 -1.35 13.63
C GLY A 228 3.41 -2.61 14.37
N GLN A 229 2.81 -2.41 15.53
CA GLN A 229 2.40 -3.51 16.40
C GLN A 229 0.99 -4.02 16.04
N GLY A 230 0.84 -4.64 14.85
CA GLY A 230 -0.43 -5.16 14.36
C GLY A 230 -1.01 -6.27 15.25
N PRO A 231 -2.17 -6.06 15.91
CA PRO A 231 -2.77 -7.07 16.78
C PRO A 231 -3.66 -8.05 16.01
N ALA A 232 -3.77 -9.26 16.55
CA ALA A 232 -4.92 -10.13 16.29
C ALA A 232 -5.86 -10.11 17.50
N ILE A 233 -7.17 -10.02 17.26
CA ILE A 233 -8.22 -9.98 18.29
C ILE A 233 -9.08 -11.22 18.13
N VAL A 234 -9.02 -12.13 19.08
CA VAL A 234 -9.78 -13.39 19.12
C VAL A 234 -10.88 -13.27 20.16
N THR A 235 -12.13 -13.16 19.69
CA THR A 235 -13.30 -12.99 20.58
C THR A 235 -13.82 -14.34 21.10
N ALA A 236 -14.72 -14.33 22.08
CA ALA A 236 -15.40 -15.52 22.56
C ALA A 236 -16.23 -16.26 21.47
N LYS A 237 -16.54 -15.58 20.36
CA LYS A 237 -17.29 -16.12 19.23
C LYS A 237 -16.41 -16.56 18.04
N ALA A 238 -15.11 -16.62 18.23
CA ALA A 238 -14.15 -17.07 17.23
C ALA A 238 -14.18 -18.61 17.08
N ASP A 239 -13.86 -19.08 15.87
CA ASP A 239 -13.38 -20.45 15.70
C ASP A 239 -11.91 -20.50 16.21
N VAL A 240 -11.74 -21.04 17.40
CA VAL A 240 -10.47 -21.00 18.16
C VAL A 240 -9.35 -21.75 17.45
N ASP A 241 -9.63 -22.92 16.87
CA ASP A 241 -8.60 -23.70 16.17
C ASP A 241 -8.17 -23.04 14.88
N LEU A 242 -9.13 -22.53 14.10
CA LEU A 242 -8.87 -21.81 12.88
C LEU A 242 -8.06 -20.52 13.16
N ALA A 243 -8.44 -19.77 14.19
CA ALA A 243 -7.74 -18.56 14.60
C ALA A 243 -6.28 -18.87 15.01
N ALA A 244 -6.07 -19.85 15.86
CA ALA A 244 -4.73 -20.25 16.29
C ALA A 244 -3.87 -20.71 15.11
N LYS A 245 -4.42 -21.51 14.19
CA LYS A 245 -3.74 -21.99 12.98
C LYS A 245 -3.29 -20.84 12.07
N ARG A 246 -4.20 -19.91 11.76
CA ARG A 246 -3.92 -18.78 10.85
C ARG A 246 -2.95 -17.79 11.47
N ILE A 247 -3.08 -17.52 12.77
CA ILE A 247 -2.15 -16.65 13.52
C ILE A 247 -0.75 -17.25 13.55
N ALA A 248 -0.62 -18.56 13.88
CA ALA A 248 0.67 -19.24 13.86
C ALA A 248 1.32 -19.19 12.46
N TYR A 249 0.56 -19.43 11.41
CA TYR A 249 1.04 -19.32 10.03
C TYR A 249 1.62 -17.93 9.74
N ALA A 250 0.85 -16.86 9.98
CA ALA A 250 1.29 -15.50 9.71
C ALA A 250 2.49 -15.09 10.56
N LYS A 251 2.54 -15.59 11.80
CA LYS A 251 3.62 -15.26 12.73
C LYS A 251 4.94 -15.92 12.37
N PHE A 252 4.91 -17.09 11.78
CA PHE A 252 6.14 -17.86 11.51
C PHE A 252 6.59 -17.80 10.05
N LEU A 253 5.73 -17.38 9.14
CA LEU A 253 6.11 -17.03 7.76
C LEU A 253 7.23 -15.98 7.80
N ASN A 254 8.28 -16.14 6.99
CA ASN A 254 9.48 -15.29 6.99
C ASN A 254 10.07 -15.04 8.40
N ALA A 255 9.94 -16.02 9.31
CA ALA A 255 10.28 -15.87 10.72
C ALA A 255 9.64 -14.65 11.40
N GLY A 256 8.42 -14.28 11.03
CA GLY A 256 7.70 -13.12 11.56
C GLY A 256 8.24 -11.76 11.11
N GLN A 257 9.18 -11.72 10.17
CA GLN A 257 9.80 -10.51 9.66
C GLN A 257 8.94 -9.89 8.54
N ILE A 258 7.68 -9.59 8.87
CA ILE A 258 6.67 -9.06 7.96
C ILE A 258 5.97 -7.88 8.65
N CYS A 259 5.87 -6.73 7.98
CA CYS A 259 5.14 -5.56 8.48
C CYS A 259 3.66 -5.85 8.78
N LEU A 260 3.08 -6.86 8.11
CA LEU A 260 1.74 -7.40 8.34
C LEU A 260 1.70 -8.59 9.30
N SER A 261 2.82 -9.01 9.89
CA SER A 261 2.81 -10.12 10.86
C SER A 261 1.98 -9.75 12.08
N VAL A 262 1.33 -10.75 12.66
CA VAL A 262 0.67 -10.57 13.96
C VAL A 262 1.74 -10.25 15.01
N ASN A 263 1.76 -9.02 15.54
CA ASN A 263 2.73 -8.64 16.56
C ASN A 263 2.42 -9.32 17.89
N HIS A 264 1.15 -9.25 18.32
CA HIS A 264 0.62 -9.84 19.54
C HIS A 264 -0.86 -10.23 19.36
N VAL A 265 -1.38 -11.06 20.26
CA VAL A 265 -2.75 -11.56 20.19
C VAL A 265 -3.51 -11.20 21.44
N PHE A 266 -4.63 -10.51 21.30
CA PHE A 266 -5.63 -10.34 22.34
C PHE A 266 -6.64 -11.48 22.27
N VAL A 267 -6.86 -12.18 23.37
CA VAL A 267 -7.76 -13.34 23.43
C VAL A 267 -8.77 -13.15 24.54
N ASP A 268 -10.04 -13.32 24.20
CA ASP A 268 -11.12 -13.24 25.16
C ASP A 268 -10.93 -14.24 26.31
N PRO A 269 -11.13 -13.83 27.58
CA PRO A 269 -10.96 -14.70 28.74
C PRO A 269 -11.69 -16.03 28.66
N GLU A 270 -12.87 -16.09 28.01
CA GLU A 270 -13.68 -17.32 27.91
C GLU A 270 -13.02 -18.41 27.05
N VAL A 271 -12.20 -18.02 26.07
CA VAL A 271 -11.58 -18.96 25.11
C VAL A 271 -10.07 -19.01 25.22
N TYR A 272 -9.47 -18.28 26.18
CA TYR A 272 -8.03 -18.09 26.30
C TYR A 272 -7.25 -19.41 26.40
N ASP A 273 -7.62 -20.29 27.35
CA ASP A 273 -6.88 -21.52 27.58
C ASP A 273 -6.98 -22.49 26.38
N ALA A 274 -8.16 -22.57 25.78
CA ALA A 274 -8.38 -23.35 24.56
C ALA A 274 -7.55 -22.79 23.38
N PHE A 275 -7.51 -21.47 23.22
CA PHE A 275 -6.71 -20.83 22.18
C PHE A 275 -5.20 -21.08 22.39
N VAL A 276 -4.68 -20.91 23.59
CA VAL A 276 -3.27 -21.16 23.92
C VAL A 276 -2.89 -22.61 23.61
N GLN A 277 -3.74 -23.58 24.00
CA GLN A 277 -3.51 -24.99 23.70
C GLN A 277 -3.42 -25.24 22.18
N ARG A 278 -4.34 -24.64 21.39
CA ARG A 278 -4.33 -24.79 19.93
C ARG A 278 -3.15 -24.05 19.30
N LEU A 279 -2.78 -22.88 19.79
CA LEU A 279 -1.63 -22.12 19.32
C LEU A 279 -0.32 -22.90 19.54
N HIS A 280 -0.13 -23.51 20.72
CA HIS A 280 1.02 -24.38 20.99
C HIS A 280 1.07 -25.58 20.04
N HIS A 281 -0.09 -26.20 19.77
CA HIS A 281 -0.19 -27.30 18.79
C HIS A 281 0.32 -26.88 17.41
N TRP A 282 -0.20 -25.79 16.85
CA TRP A 282 0.19 -25.35 15.51
C TRP A 282 1.63 -24.82 15.46
N THR A 283 2.11 -24.20 16.54
CA THR A 283 3.50 -23.76 16.70
C THR A 283 4.49 -24.95 16.63
N GLN A 284 4.11 -26.11 17.13
CA GLN A 284 4.92 -27.32 17.02
C GLN A 284 4.83 -28.00 15.65
N GLN A 285 3.66 -27.92 15.00
CA GLN A 285 3.41 -28.63 13.74
C GLN A 285 4.07 -27.96 12.52
N PHE A 286 4.03 -26.61 12.44
CA PHE A 286 4.48 -25.88 11.26
C PHE A 286 5.98 -25.97 10.94
N PRO A 287 6.90 -26.03 11.91
CA PRO A 287 8.32 -26.23 11.61
C PRO A 287 8.66 -27.61 11.03
N GLY A 288 7.73 -28.59 11.08
CA GLY A 288 7.90 -29.90 10.44
C GLY A 288 8.98 -30.80 11.04
N GLY A 289 9.44 -30.53 12.26
CA GLY A 289 10.45 -31.37 12.95
C GLY A 289 11.87 -31.32 12.38
N GLU A 290 12.04 -30.99 11.10
CA GLU A 290 13.32 -30.72 10.46
C GLU A 290 13.32 -29.24 10.02
N SER A 291 14.13 -28.43 10.63
CA SER A 291 14.24 -26.96 10.57
C SER A 291 14.42 -26.29 9.19
N SER A 292 14.19 -27.01 8.12
CA SER A 292 14.44 -26.55 6.74
C SER A 292 13.40 -25.54 6.18
N HIS A 293 12.29 -25.31 6.90
CA HIS A 293 11.21 -24.42 6.45
C HIS A 293 11.18 -23.06 7.13
N MET A 294 12.05 -22.82 8.11
CA MET A 294 12.07 -21.55 8.85
C MET A 294 13.16 -20.62 8.30
N CYS A 295 12.78 -19.37 8.05
CA CYS A 295 13.74 -18.32 7.74
C CYS A 295 14.63 -18.01 8.94
N LYS A 296 15.85 -17.54 8.69
CA LYS A 296 16.73 -16.96 9.72
C LYS A 296 16.39 -15.48 9.95
N ILE A 297 16.70 -14.98 11.13
CA ILE A 297 16.69 -13.54 11.39
C ILE A 297 17.80 -12.89 10.54
N VAL A 298 17.47 -11.78 9.89
CA VAL A 298 18.29 -11.17 8.84
C VAL A 298 19.75 -10.94 9.24
N ASN A 299 20.01 -10.59 10.48
CA ASN A 299 21.36 -10.36 11.00
C ASN A 299 21.46 -10.58 12.52
N LYS A 300 22.70 -10.65 13.01
CA LYS A 300 23.02 -10.85 14.43
C LYS A 300 22.41 -9.79 15.34
N ARG A 301 22.43 -8.53 14.95
CA ARG A 301 21.88 -7.43 15.76
C ARG A 301 20.38 -7.61 16.02
N ASN A 302 19.59 -7.99 15.00
CA ASN A 302 18.15 -8.23 15.19
C ASN A 302 17.91 -9.52 15.99
N PHE A 303 18.75 -10.54 15.82
CA PHE A 303 18.68 -11.75 16.64
C PHE A 303 18.92 -11.45 18.12
N GLU A 304 19.98 -10.70 18.44
CA GLU A 304 20.31 -10.29 19.82
C GLU A 304 19.21 -9.42 20.44
N ARG A 305 18.63 -8.50 19.66
CA ARG A 305 17.48 -7.68 20.11
C ARG A 305 16.29 -8.55 20.51
N LEU A 306 15.89 -9.51 19.67
CA LEU A 306 14.77 -10.41 19.96
C LEU A 306 15.06 -11.34 21.15
N SER A 307 16.28 -11.84 21.26
CA SER A 307 16.70 -12.66 22.40
C SER A 307 16.64 -11.87 23.70
N GLY A 308 17.11 -10.61 23.69
CA GLY A 308 17.04 -9.74 24.87
C GLY A 308 15.59 -9.47 25.30
N LEU A 309 14.67 -9.18 24.36
CA LEU A 309 13.25 -9.01 24.68
C LEU A 309 12.63 -10.29 25.31
N LEU A 310 13.07 -11.48 24.86
CA LEU A 310 12.64 -12.75 25.45
C LEU A 310 13.23 -13.00 26.82
N GLU A 311 14.44 -12.54 27.11
CA GLU A 311 15.07 -12.65 28.41
C GLU A 311 14.42 -11.70 29.44
N GLU A 312 13.90 -10.56 29.00
CA GLU A 312 13.29 -9.54 29.85
C GLU A 312 11.79 -9.76 30.09
N THR A 313 11.11 -10.62 29.30
CA THR A 313 9.66 -10.86 29.48
C THR A 313 9.34 -11.52 30.82
N SER A 314 8.26 -11.07 31.44
CA SER A 314 7.68 -11.71 32.62
C SER A 314 6.68 -12.82 32.27
N GLY A 315 6.36 -12.99 30.97
CA GLY A 315 5.43 -13.99 30.48
C GLY A 315 5.97 -15.43 30.54
N LYS A 316 5.08 -16.39 30.35
CA LYS A 316 5.46 -17.82 30.29
C LYS A 316 5.84 -18.19 28.85
N VAL A 317 7.11 -18.53 28.66
CA VAL A 317 7.68 -18.85 27.37
C VAL A 317 7.47 -20.32 27.00
N PHE A 318 6.93 -20.55 25.79
CA PHE A 318 6.85 -21.84 25.14
C PHE A 318 7.55 -21.76 23.77
N GLN A 319 8.60 -22.57 23.58
CA GLN A 319 9.33 -22.65 22.32
C GLN A 319 9.10 -24.01 21.64
N ALA A 320 8.85 -23.97 20.32
CA ALA A 320 8.82 -25.19 19.52
C ALA A 320 10.21 -25.85 19.50
N SER A 321 10.21 -27.18 19.48
CA SER A 321 11.44 -27.96 19.29
C SER A 321 12.01 -27.69 17.90
N GLY A 322 13.26 -27.24 17.81
CA GLY A 322 13.96 -26.99 16.55
C GLY A 322 15.47 -27.01 16.73
N LYS A 323 16.21 -27.41 15.70
CA LYS A 323 17.68 -27.25 15.71
C LYS A 323 18.00 -25.80 15.44
N GLY A 324 18.60 -25.12 16.42
CA GLY A 324 19.15 -23.78 16.23
C GLY A 324 20.27 -23.78 15.19
N GLY A 325 20.34 -22.72 14.41
CA GLY A 325 21.44 -22.38 13.51
C GLY A 325 21.83 -20.92 13.74
N ASP A 326 22.82 -20.44 12.99
CA ASP A 326 23.23 -19.05 13.08
C ASP A 326 22.05 -18.11 12.78
N ASN A 327 21.73 -17.23 13.73
CA ASN A 327 20.59 -16.30 13.67
C ASN A 327 19.20 -16.97 13.53
N MET A 328 19.04 -18.23 13.89
CA MET A 328 17.75 -18.90 13.89
C MET A 328 17.09 -18.79 15.27
N LEU A 329 15.92 -18.18 15.33
CA LEU A 329 15.07 -18.11 16.51
C LEU A 329 13.90 -19.06 16.33
N SER A 330 13.73 -20.02 17.25
CA SER A 330 12.61 -20.96 17.21
C SER A 330 11.27 -20.24 17.35
N PRO A 331 10.21 -20.73 16.70
CA PRO A 331 8.85 -20.26 16.93
C PRO A 331 8.51 -20.27 18.42
N THR A 332 8.14 -19.11 18.93
CA THR A 332 7.96 -18.89 20.37
C THR A 332 6.60 -18.29 20.65
N VAL A 333 5.85 -18.87 21.57
CA VAL A 333 4.62 -18.32 22.15
C VAL A 333 4.91 -17.87 23.57
N VAL A 334 4.46 -16.69 23.93
CA VAL A 334 4.60 -16.18 25.30
C VAL A 334 3.21 -15.85 25.83
N THR A 335 2.80 -16.52 26.91
CA THR A 335 1.48 -16.34 27.55
C THR A 335 1.59 -15.52 28.82
N ASP A 336 0.45 -15.08 29.35
CA ASP A 336 0.38 -14.25 30.56
C ASP A 336 1.17 -12.94 30.42
N VAL A 337 1.22 -12.37 29.22
CA VAL A 337 1.94 -11.13 28.92
C VAL A 337 1.16 -9.94 29.48
N GLY A 338 1.81 -9.12 30.30
CA GLY A 338 1.27 -7.87 30.81
C GLY A 338 1.34 -6.72 29.76
N VAL A 339 0.60 -5.64 29.99
CA VAL A 339 0.56 -4.50 29.08
C VAL A 339 1.89 -3.74 28.99
N ASP A 340 2.72 -3.80 30.02
CA ASP A 340 4.03 -3.14 30.10
C ASP A 340 5.21 -4.12 29.84
N ASP A 341 4.92 -5.30 29.27
CA ASP A 341 5.93 -6.31 28.99
C ASP A 341 6.91 -5.86 27.89
N SER A 342 8.16 -6.29 27.99
CA SER A 342 9.21 -6.02 27.01
C SER A 342 8.79 -6.35 25.58
N LEU A 343 8.02 -7.43 25.38
CA LEU A 343 7.53 -7.89 24.09
C LEU A 343 6.47 -6.97 23.45
N LEU A 344 5.95 -5.98 24.19
CA LEU A 344 5.01 -4.97 23.69
C LEU A 344 5.64 -3.57 23.58
N SER A 345 6.92 -3.43 23.86
CA SER A 345 7.64 -2.15 23.82
C SER A 345 7.90 -1.64 22.41
N GLU A 346 7.98 -2.55 21.44
CA GLU A 346 8.24 -2.22 20.02
C GLU A 346 7.65 -3.28 19.08
N GLU A 347 7.69 -3.02 17.76
CA GLU A 347 7.39 -4.02 16.74
C GLU A 347 8.41 -5.16 16.80
N LEU A 348 7.97 -6.38 17.05
CA LEU A 348 8.86 -7.52 17.25
C LEU A 348 9.65 -7.88 16.00
N PHE A 349 8.99 -7.97 14.84
CA PHE A 349 9.61 -8.35 13.57
C PHE A 349 10.42 -9.65 13.69
N GLY A 350 9.84 -10.64 14.36
CA GLY A 350 10.44 -11.91 14.70
C GLY A 350 9.41 -12.98 15.07
N PRO A 351 9.81 -14.27 15.21
CA PRO A 351 8.90 -15.40 15.40
C PRO A 351 8.47 -15.58 16.88
N ILE A 352 8.11 -14.47 17.53
CA ILE A 352 7.66 -14.43 18.93
C ILE A 352 6.21 -13.97 18.94
N CYS A 353 5.31 -14.73 19.53
CA CYS A 353 3.87 -14.47 19.58
C CYS A 353 3.40 -14.24 21.04
N PRO A 354 3.36 -12.98 21.51
CA PRO A 354 2.79 -12.65 22.82
C PRO A 354 1.27 -12.82 22.80
N VAL A 355 0.70 -13.42 23.85
CA VAL A 355 -0.74 -13.64 24.01
C VAL A 355 -1.23 -12.96 25.28
N ILE A 356 -2.19 -12.06 25.12
CA ILE A 356 -2.72 -11.19 26.17
C ILE A 356 -4.18 -11.55 26.41
N LYS A 357 -4.58 -11.70 27.66
CA LYS A 357 -5.98 -11.93 28.03
C LYS A 357 -6.75 -10.61 28.04
N ALA A 358 -7.65 -10.41 27.06
CA ALA A 358 -8.43 -9.18 26.95
C ALA A 358 -9.72 -9.40 26.17
N THR A 359 -10.79 -8.67 26.54
CA THR A 359 -11.99 -8.61 25.71
C THR A 359 -11.72 -7.81 24.41
N TYR A 360 -12.54 -8.00 23.38
CA TYR A 360 -12.41 -7.23 22.13
C TYR A 360 -12.54 -5.71 22.33
N LYS A 361 -13.27 -5.27 23.38
CA LYS A 361 -13.38 -3.83 23.73
C LYS A 361 -12.10 -3.30 24.36
N ASP A 362 -11.48 -4.09 25.24
CA ASP A 362 -10.19 -3.73 25.84
C ASP A 362 -9.08 -3.74 24.80
N ALA A 363 -9.08 -4.74 23.91
CA ALA A 363 -8.17 -4.84 22.78
C ALA A 363 -8.27 -3.60 21.86
N ALA A 364 -9.48 -3.17 21.50
CA ALA A 364 -9.68 -1.97 20.71
C ALA A 364 -9.17 -0.70 21.41
N ARG A 365 -9.42 -0.56 22.72
CA ARG A 365 -8.90 0.57 23.51
C ARG A 365 -7.38 0.59 23.56
N GLN A 366 -6.76 -0.56 23.83
CA GLN A 366 -5.31 -0.69 23.89
C GLN A 366 -4.66 -0.41 22.52
N THR A 367 -5.23 -0.93 21.44
CA THR A 367 -4.77 -0.65 20.07
C THR A 367 -4.76 0.85 19.76
N ASN A 368 -5.80 1.58 20.17
CA ASN A 368 -5.91 3.03 19.95
C ASN A 368 -5.03 3.88 20.89
N SER A 369 -4.55 3.34 21.99
CA SER A 369 -3.67 4.07 22.91
C SER A 369 -2.21 4.14 22.41
N GLY A 370 -1.86 3.26 21.46
CA GLY A 370 -0.54 3.17 20.84
C GLY A 370 -0.49 3.76 19.42
N PRO A 371 0.65 3.62 18.76
CA PRO A 371 0.81 3.95 17.34
C PRO A 371 -0.17 3.17 16.46
N HIS A 372 -0.75 3.81 15.44
CA HIS A 372 -1.67 3.14 14.51
C HIS A 372 -0.96 2.02 13.75
N PRO A 373 -1.41 0.75 13.86
CA PRO A 373 -0.77 -0.38 13.19
C PRO A 373 -1.07 -0.41 11.69
N LEU A 374 -0.22 -1.07 10.92
CA LEU A 374 -0.44 -1.31 9.49
C LEU A 374 -1.63 -2.25 9.26
N ALA A 375 -1.83 -3.25 10.12
CA ALA A 375 -2.95 -4.19 10.01
C ALA A 375 -3.55 -4.55 11.37
N ILE A 376 -4.86 -4.86 11.35
CA ILE A 376 -5.60 -5.47 12.48
C ILE A 376 -6.30 -6.73 11.96
N TYR A 377 -6.28 -7.79 12.76
CA TYR A 377 -6.95 -9.05 12.46
C TYR A 377 -8.05 -9.33 13.47
N ILE A 378 -9.25 -9.67 13.00
CA ILE A 378 -10.41 -9.89 13.88
C ILE A 378 -10.94 -11.30 13.64
N PHE A 379 -10.95 -12.12 14.69
CA PHE A 379 -11.52 -13.45 14.65
C PHE A 379 -12.82 -13.49 15.49
N SER A 380 -13.95 -13.54 14.81
CA SER A 380 -15.29 -13.61 15.40
C SER A 380 -16.32 -14.08 14.37
N SER A 381 -17.36 -14.76 14.82
CA SER A 381 -18.58 -15.01 14.05
C SER A 381 -19.69 -13.99 14.35
N ASP A 382 -19.52 -13.13 15.35
CA ASP A 382 -20.50 -12.11 15.75
C ASP A 382 -20.24 -10.79 15.01
N ARG A 383 -21.21 -10.36 14.21
CA ARG A 383 -21.12 -9.12 13.43
C ARG A 383 -21.06 -7.87 14.30
N SER A 384 -21.65 -7.89 15.49
CA SER A 384 -21.63 -6.75 16.40
C SER A 384 -20.23 -6.51 17.00
N GLU A 385 -19.52 -7.59 17.36
CA GLU A 385 -18.14 -7.52 17.82
C GLU A 385 -17.19 -7.01 16.72
N ILE A 386 -17.34 -7.57 15.50
CA ILE A 386 -16.57 -7.15 14.34
C ILE A 386 -16.81 -5.65 14.07
N ASN A 387 -18.06 -5.21 14.01
CA ASN A 387 -18.39 -3.81 13.76
C ASN A 387 -17.89 -2.89 14.87
N TYR A 388 -17.92 -3.33 16.13
CA TYR A 388 -17.38 -2.55 17.24
C TYR A 388 -15.88 -2.28 17.04
N VAL A 389 -15.08 -3.31 16.72
CA VAL A 389 -13.63 -3.15 16.49
C VAL A 389 -13.39 -2.25 15.28
N LEU A 390 -14.10 -2.46 14.16
CA LEU A 390 -13.97 -1.62 12.96
C LEU A 390 -14.29 -0.14 13.21
N GLN A 391 -15.28 0.16 14.04
CA GLN A 391 -15.69 1.54 14.34
C GLN A 391 -14.81 2.22 15.39
N ASN A 392 -14.12 1.44 16.22
CA ASN A 392 -13.34 1.95 17.35
C ASN A 392 -11.83 1.73 17.19
N THR A 393 -11.34 1.44 15.99
CA THR A 393 -9.91 1.34 15.70
C THR A 393 -9.57 1.96 14.36
N ILE A 394 -8.30 2.36 14.19
CA ILE A 394 -7.73 2.85 12.92
C ILE A 394 -6.49 2.01 12.60
N SER A 395 -6.38 1.56 11.33
CA SER A 395 -5.21 0.86 10.80
C SER A 395 -5.11 1.03 9.30
N GLY A 396 -4.00 0.65 8.69
CA GLY A 396 -3.85 0.61 7.24
C GLY A 396 -4.84 -0.35 6.58
N GLY A 397 -5.02 -1.55 7.16
CA GLY A 397 -5.96 -2.55 6.65
C GLY A 397 -6.51 -3.46 7.75
N VAL A 398 -7.60 -4.17 7.44
CA VAL A 398 -8.21 -5.16 8.35
C VAL A 398 -8.53 -6.43 7.58
N THR A 399 -8.25 -7.58 8.20
CA THR A 399 -8.76 -8.87 7.71
C THR A 399 -9.61 -9.54 8.80
N ILE A 400 -10.80 -10.03 8.42
CA ILE A 400 -11.72 -10.70 9.32
C ILE A 400 -11.62 -12.21 9.09
N ASN A 401 -11.45 -12.96 10.18
CA ASN A 401 -11.29 -14.41 10.22
C ASN A 401 -10.14 -14.98 9.39
N ASP A 402 -9.20 -14.13 8.99
CA ASP A 402 -7.95 -14.52 8.35
C ASP A 402 -6.84 -13.53 8.70
N VAL A 403 -5.65 -13.73 8.12
CA VAL A 403 -4.47 -12.90 8.27
C VAL A 403 -3.83 -12.62 6.91
N LEU A 404 -3.14 -11.49 6.74
CA LEU A 404 -2.38 -11.11 5.54
C LEU A 404 -3.21 -10.90 4.26
N MET A 405 -4.39 -11.48 4.12
CA MET A 405 -5.15 -11.58 2.87
C MET A 405 -5.55 -10.23 2.26
N HIS A 406 -5.73 -9.18 3.07
CA HIS A 406 -6.08 -7.85 2.55
C HIS A 406 -4.99 -7.24 1.65
N TYR A 407 -3.72 -7.66 1.81
CA TYR A 407 -2.61 -7.23 0.95
C TYR A 407 -2.84 -7.63 -0.52
N GLY A 408 -3.37 -8.83 -0.75
CA GLY A 408 -3.56 -9.40 -2.08
C GLY A 408 -4.92 -9.10 -2.72
N VAL A 409 -5.74 -8.20 -2.19
CA VAL A 409 -7.07 -7.88 -2.77
C VAL A 409 -6.90 -7.05 -4.04
N PRO A 410 -7.23 -7.60 -5.25
CA PRO A 410 -7.09 -6.87 -6.50
C PRO A 410 -7.93 -5.59 -6.50
N GLY A 411 -7.37 -4.49 -7.01
CA GLY A 411 -8.06 -3.21 -7.12
C GLY A 411 -8.27 -2.45 -5.80
N ALA A 412 -7.78 -2.97 -4.67
CA ALA A 412 -7.80 -2.25 -3.40
C ALA A 412 -6.48 -1.50 -3.15
N PRO A 413 -6.52 -0.33 -2.46
CA PRO A 413 -5.30 0.34 -2.03
C PRO A 413 -4.64 -0.44 -0.90
N PHE A 414 -3.32 -0.39 -0.84
CA PHE A 414 -2.53 -0.86 0.28
C PHE A 414 -1.68 0.30 0.81
N GLY A 415 -1.66 0.49 2.13
CA GLY A 415 -0.86 1.53 2.78
C GLY A 415 -1.22 1.70 4.24
N GLY A 416 -0.33 2.34 4.99
CA GLY A 416 -0.49 2.64 6.41
C GLY A 416 -1.19 3.98 6.68
N VAL A 417 -1.41 4.25 7.97
CA VAL A 417 -1.98 5.50 8.47
C VAL A 417 -1.20 5.99 9.69
N GLY A 418 -0.84 7.26 9.75
CA GLY A 418 -0.09 7.83 10.87
C GLY A 418 1.28 7.18 11.03
N ASP A 419 1.52 6.47 12.15
CA ASP A 419 2.80 5.85 12.44
C ASP A 419 3.12 4.64 11.54
N SER A 420 2.11 4.01 10.95
CA SER A 420 2.30 2.90 10.01
C SER A 420 2.50 3.33 8.56
N GLY A 421 2.40 4.63 8.26
CA GLY A 421 2.72 5.14 6.93
C GLY A 421 1.87 6.31 6.47
N GLN A 422 2.13 6.73 5.24
CA GLN A 422 1.32 7.72 4.52
C GLN A 422 1.31 7.39 3.02
N GLY A 423 0.18 7.70 2.38
CA GLY A 423 -0.06 7.29 1.00
C GLY A 423 -0.46 5.82 0.92
N TYR A 424 -0.63 5.35 -0.28
CA TYR A 424 -0.99 3.96 -0.57
C TYR A 424 -0.62 3.63 -2.02
N TYR A 425 -0.51 2.33 -2.33
CA TYR A 425 -0.18 1.83 -3.66
C TYR A 425 -0.94 0.54 -3.97
N HIS A 426 -0.53 -0.26 -4.89
CA HIS A 426 -1.12 -1.41 -5.59
C HIS A 426 -1.98 -1.01 -6.79
N GLY A 427 -1.79 -1.70 -7.91
CA GLY A 427 -2.55 -1.52 -9.13
C GLY A 427 -2.74 -0.05 -9.52
N LYS A 428 -4.00 0.37 -9.73
CA LYS A 428 -4.35 1.76 -10.06
C LYS A 428 -3.85 2.78 -9.03
N TYR A 429 -3.88 2.43 -7.74
CA TYR A 429 -3.42 3.35 -6.69
C TYR A 429 -1.91 3.56 -6.74
N GLY A 430 -1.14 2.52 -7.09
CA GLY A 430 0.29 2.64 -7.37
C GLY A 430 0.55 3.58 -8.54
N PHE A 431 -0.13 3.40 -9.67
CA PHE A 431 -0.06 4.33 -10.79
C PHE A 431 -0.39 5.76 -10.37
N MET A 432 -1.44 5.98 -9.58
CA MET A 432 -1.85 7.30 -9.10
C MET A 432 -0.81 7.93 -8.16
N ALA A 433 -0.13 7.15 -7.31
CA ALA A 433 0.91 7.63 -6.41
C ALA A 433 2.10 8.27 -7.14
N PHE A 434 2.38 7.84 -8.38
CA PHE A 434 3.45 8.37 -9.23
C PHE A 434 2.96 9.36 -10.29
N THR A 435 1.70 9.82 -10.22
CA THR A 435 1.11 10.78 -11.17
C THR A 435 0.55 12.00 -10.48
N HIS A 436 0.60 13.14 -11.18
CA HIS A 436 -0.13 14.36 -10.82
C HIS A 436 -1.40 14.47 -11.66
N GLN A 437 -2.53 14.71 -11.00
CA GLN A 437 -3.82 14.93 -11.65
C GLN A 437 -3.93 16.40 -12.08
N ARG A 438 -3.71 16.66 -13.37
CA ARG A 438 -3.73 18.00 -13.93
C ARG A 438 -5.08 18.28 -14.56
N THR A 439 -5.81 19.27 -14.04
CA THR A 439 -7.05 19.75 -14.66
C THR A 439 -6.74 20.52 -15.92
N ILE A 440 -7.41 20.20 -17.01
CA ILE A 440 -7.35 20.89 -18.30
C ILE A 440 -8.75 21.36 -18.68
N LEU A 441 -8.86 22.64 -19.07
CA LEU A 441 -10.08 23.25 -19.54
C LEU A 441 -9.78 24.03 -20.84
N GLU A 442 -10.51 23.73 -21.91
CA GLU A 442 -10.33 24.36 -23.24
C GLU A 442 -11.55 25.24 -23.55
N MET A 443 -11.60 26.46 -23.01
CA MET A 443 -12.73 27.36 -23.26
C MET A 443 -12.67 27.94 -24.68
N PRO A 444 -13.74 27.78 -25.51
CA PRO A 444 -13.79 28.39 -26.82
C PRO A 444 -13.73 29.92 -26.74
N THR A 445 -12.90 30.55 -27.57
CA THR A 445 -12.68 32.01 -27.56
C THR A 445 -13.94 32.84 -27.84
N TRP A 446 -14.87 32.33 -28.67
CA TRP A 446 -16.14 32.98 -28.95
C TRP A 446 -17.04 33.17 -27.72
N MET A 447 -16.84 32.35 -26.67
CA MET A 447 -17.59 32.45 -25.44
C MET A 447 -17.23 33.70 -24.62
N ASP A 448 -16.13 34.36 -24.92
CA ASP A 448 -15.72 35.55 -24.20
C ASP A 448 -16.78 36.65 -24.23
N LYS A 449 -17.45 36.82 -25.40
CA LYS A 449 -18.56 37.77 -25.54
C LYS A 449 -19.73 37.46 -24.58
N LEU A 450 -20.04 36.19 -24.36
CA LEU A 450 -21.10 35.74 -23.46
C LEU A 450 -20.67 35.87 -21.98
N MET A 451 -19.39 35.82 -21.71
CA MET A 451 -18.79 35.88 -20.37
C MET A 451 -18.21 37.28 -20.07
N ALA A 452 -18.45 38.28 -20.90
CA ALA A 452 -17.90 39.63 -20.74
C ALA A 452 -18.32 40.31 -19.42
N PHE A 453 -19.44 39.88 -18.82
CA PHE A 453 -19.93 40.35 -17.52
C PHE A 453 -18.94 40.10 -16.34
N ARG A 454 -17.94 39.26 -16.51
CA ARG A 454 -16.90 38.98 -15.51
C ARG A 454 -15.76 40.01 -15.47
N TYR A 455 -15.69 40.90 -16.50
CA TYR A 455 -14.63 41.89 -16.59
C TYR A 455 -15.01 43.23 -15.96
N PRO A 456 -14.02 44.01 -15.45
CA PRO A 456 -14.27 45.38 -15.04
C PRO A 456 -14.61 46.30 -16.25
N PRO A 457 -15.40 47.36 -16.03
CA PRO A 457 -15.95 47.78 -14.73
C PRO A 457 -17.05 46.84 -14.22
N PHE A 458 -16.95 46.44 -12.95
CA PHE A 458 -17.90 45.50 -12.36
C PHE A 458 -19.28 46.13 -12.15
N ASP A 459 -20.31 45.50 -12.70
CA ASP A 459 -21.71 45.88 -12.47
C ASP A 459 -22.39 44.85 -11.55
N MET A 460 -22.92 45.35 -10.41
CA MET A 460 -23.62 44.49 -9.44
C MET A 460 -24.85 43.77 -10.02
N LYS A 461 -25.42 44.28 -11.12
CA LYS A 461 -26.51 43.59 -11.84
C LYS A 461 -26.05 42.19 -12.36
N ASN A 462 -24.77 42.01 -12.60
CA ASN A 462 -24.20 40.76 -13.05
C ASN A 462 -24.05 39.71 -11.94
N MET A 463 -24.24 40.08 -10.67
CA MET A 463 -24.14 39.15 -9.54
C MET A 463 -25.08 37.94 -9.67
N SER A 464 -26.23 38.12 -10.31
CA SER A 464 -27.17 37.00 -10.57
C SER A 464 -26.57 35.85 -11.40
N ASN A 465 -25.51 36.13 -12.19
CA ASN A 465 -24.80 35.11 -12.97
C ASN A 465 -23.86 34.26 -12.12
N PHE A 466 -23.47 34.75 -10.93
CA PHE A 466 -22.55 34.09 -9.99
C PHE A 466 -23.27 33.49 -8.77
N VAL A 467 -24.56 33.77 -8.60
CA VAL A 467 -25.34 33.24 -7.49
C VAL A 467 -25.52 31.73 -7.66
N VAL A 468 -25.21 30.97 -6.62
CA VAL A 468 -25.48 29.53 -6.57
C VAL A 468 -26.99 29.32 -6.59
N LYS A 469 -27.50 28.87 -7.74
CA LYS A 469 -28.94 28.59 -7.95
C LYS A 469 -29.25 27.13 -7.56
N ASN A 470 -28.90 26.76 -6.33
CA ASN A 470 -29.22 25.43 -5.83
C ASN A 470 -30.51 25.46 -5.01
N ASN A 471 -31.38 24.49 -5.26
CA ASN A 471 -32.42 24.16 -4.31
C ASN A 471 -31.71 23.62 -3.06
N LEU A 472 -31.69 24.40 -2.00
CA LEU A 472 -31.13 23.95 -0.72
C LEU A 472 -31.99 22.79 -0.27
N GLY A 473 -31.48 21.58 -0.24
CA GLY A 473 -32.20 20.41 0.29
C GLY A 473 -32.36 20.43 1.83
N PHE A 474 -32.24 21.62 2.45
CA PHE A 474 -32.30 21.82 3.89
C PHE A 474 -32.91 23.19 4.24
N LEU A 475 -33.42 23.36 5.44
CA LEU A 475 -34.08 24.56 5.93
C LEU A 475 -33.23 25.25 7.01
N ARG A 476 -33.40 26.58 7.12
CA ARG A 476 -32.80 27.32 8.24
C ARG A 476 -33.48 26.91 9.56
N GLY A 477 -32.71 26.45 10.53
CA GLY A 477 -33.22 26.01 11.83
C GLY A 477 -33.31 24.50 12.00
N GLU A 478 -32.93 23.71 10.96
CA GLU A 478 -32.69 22.27 11.15
C GLU A 478 -31.60 22.04 12.20
N THR A 479 -31.80 21.04 13.01
CA THR A 479 -30.86 20.56 14.05
C THR A 479 -30.14 19.28 13.58
N MET A 480 -29.25 18.75 14.40
CA MET A 480 -28.56 17.48 14.11
C MET A 480 -29.55 16.30 14.12
N GLU A 481 -30.60 16.38 14.94
CA GLU A 481 -31.66 15.36 15.03
C GLU A 481 -32.53 15.30 13.76
N ASP A 482 -32.62 16.41 13.02
CA ASP A 482 -33.37 16.47 11.74
C ASP A 482 -32.59 15.85 10.56
N GLN A 483 -31.30 15.49 10.76
CA GLN A 483 -30.48 14.94 9.70
C GLN A 483 -30.86 13.48 9.40
N VAL A 484 -31.35 13.21 8.19
CA VAL A 484 -31.69 11.87 7.74
C VAL A 484 -30.48 11.21 7.10
N VAL A 485 -29.95 10.16 7.72
CA VAL A 485 -28.86 9.34 7.18
C VAL A 485 -29.47 8.07 6.57
N GLY A 486 -29.13 7.78 5.31
CA GLY A 486 -29.54 6.53 4.65
C GLY A 486 -30.92 6.54 3.97
N GLY A 487 -31.54 7.71 3.82
CA GLY A 487 -32.71 7.86 2.96
C GLY A 487 -32.35 7.55 1.50
N SER A 488 -32.88 6.46 0.93
CA SER A 488 -32.63 6.13 -0.47
C SER A 488 -33.15 7.26 -1.36
N ARG A 489 -32.27 7.92 -2.08
CA ARG A 489 -32.64 8.88 -3.15
C ARG A 489 -33.43 8.22 -4.31
N SER A 490 -33.76 6.93 -4.19
CA SER A 490 -34.43 6.14 -5.22
C SER A 490 -35.81 6.66 -5.59
N TRP A 491 -36.56 7.26 -4.68
CA TRP A 491 -37.87 7.82 -5.05
C TRP A 491 -37.82 9.24 -5.62
N LEU A 492 -36.73 10.00 -5.40
CA LEU A 492 -36.51 11.27 -6.11
C LEU A 492 -36.23 11.04 -7.61
N TRP A 493 -35.52 9.98 -7.95
CA TRP A 493 -35.31 9.59 -9.36
C TRP A 493 -36.58 9.01 -9.99
N ALA A 494 -37.44 8.30 -9.24
CA ALA A 494 -38.72 7.83 -9.71
C ALA A 494 -39.70 9.00 -9.96
N ALA A 495 -39.69 10.01 -9.09
CA ALA A 495 -40.56 11.20 -9.26
C ALA A 495 -40.09 12.08 -10.45
N THR A 496 -38.79 12.26 -10.65
CA THR A 496 -38.26 12.98 -11.85
C THR A 496 -38.45 12.17 -13.13
N GLY A 497 -38.31 10.85 -13.09
CA GLY A 497 -38.62 9.97 -14.24
C GLY A 497 -40.09 10.04 -14.67
N VAL A 498 -41.01 10.07 -13.73
CA VAL A 498 -42.45 10.22 -14.01
C VAL A 498 -42.78 11.59 -14.57
N LEU A 499 -42.14 12.67 -14.10
CA LEU A 499 -42.33 14.02 -14.66
C LEU A 499 -41.77 14.15 -16.09
N VAL A 500 -40.65 13.55 -16.40
CA VAL A 500 -40.07 13.55 -17.77
C VAL A 500 -40.94 12.72 -18.71
N VAL A 501 -41.44 11.56 -18.31
CA VAL A 501 -42.33 10.73 -19.12
C VAL A 501 -43.67 11.43 -19.34
N SER A 502 -44.17 12.15 -18.33
CA SER A 502 -45.41 12.93 -18.46
C SER A 502 -45.23 14.14 -19.41
N ALA A 503 -44.10 14.82 -19.33
CA ALA A 503 -43.79 15.96 -20.24
C ALA A 503 -43.59 15.50 -21.68
N VAL A 504 -42.95 14.36 -21.93
CA VAL A 504 -42.79 13.77 -23.28
C VAL A 504 -44.15 13.26 -23.77
N GLY A 505 -44.99 12.66 -22.92
CA GLY A 505 -46.32 12.22 -23.29
C GLY A 505 -47.25 13.38 -23.73
N VAL A 506 -47.16 14.53 -23.03
CA VAL A 506 -47.90 15.77 -23.41
C VAL A 506 -47.35 16.37 -24.69
N ALA A 507 -46.04 16.38 -24.94
CA ALA A 507 -45.45 16.87 -26.16
C ALA A 507 -45.82 16.01 -27.37
N VAL A 508 -45.84 14.67 -27.21
CA VAL A 508 -46.24 13.74 -28.28
C VAL A 508 -47.75 13.88 -28.63
N LYS A 509 -48.64 14.05 -27.61
CA LYS A 509 -50.05 14.32 -27.87
C LYS A 509 -50.29 15.64 -28.60
N ASN A 510 -49.57 16.69 -28.23
CA ASN A 510 -49.70 17.98 -28.94
C ASN A 510 -49.12 17.93 -30.35
N PHE A 511 -48.10 17.09 -30.62
CA PHE A 511 -47.57 16.91 -31.95
C PHE A 511 -48.50 16.12 -32.89
N GLN A 512 -49.29 15.17 -32.37
CA GLN A 512 -50.30 14.43 -33.12
C GLN A 512 -51.58 15.26 -33.41
N SER A 513 -51.89 16.23 -32.52
CA SER A 513 -53.05 17.12 -32.74
C SER A 513 -52.78 18.20 -33.79
N VAL A 514 -51.52 18.52 -34.10
CA VAL A 514 -51.12 19.51 -35.16
C VAL A 514 -51.02 18.84 -36.52
N HIS A 515 -50.80 17.54 -36.64
CA HIS A 515 -50.73 16.82 -37.91
C HIS A 515 -52.10 16.33 -38.43
N GLY A 516 -53.19 16.47 -37.64
CA GLY A 516 -54.56 16.17 -38.05
C GLY A 516 -55.31 17.32 -38.75
N LEU A 517 -54.62 18.45 -39.02
CA LEU A 517 -55.20 19.63 -39.69
C LEU A 517 -54.68 19.88 -41.10
N PHE A 518 -53.89 18.95 -41.65
CA PHE A 518 -53.44 18.96 -43.02
C PHE A 518 -53.60 17.57 -43.69
N LEU A 519 -54.83 17.10 -43.79
CA LEU A 519 -55.27 16.13 -44.80
C LEU A 519 -56.73 16.43 -45.13
#